data_ca15033defb76b3872491442e1b0e2f6
#
_entry.id   ca15033defb76b3872491442e1b0e2f6
#
_cell.length_a   1.000
_cell.length_b   1.000
_cell.length_c   1.000
_cell.angle_alpha   90.00
_cell.angle_beta   90.00
_cell.angle_gamma   90.00
#
_symmetry.space_group_name_H-M   'P 1'
#
loop_
_entity.id
_entity.type
_entity.pdbx_description
1 polymer ?
#
loop_
_entity_poly.entity_id
_entity_poly.type
_entity_poly.pdbx_seq_one_letter_code
_entity_poly.pdbx_strand_id
1 'polypeptide(L)'
;MADESGAAIAAHGSLNLPAVVVDSYNVEAKDEDGFIGDRANRGAFSDSLEKWREPLRRAGTDPFGERPINDFSKKELEAILAKGDAEAAAVVQGAIEDFAQELAFVVRRFLKLKGWRDTERIAVGGGFSHGRVGELAIARAGVVLKQDDLAPDLVPIRNHPDEAGLIGAVHLAPSWIFGGHDAILAVDIGGTNIRAGVVLPGGKKGGAKGPNLARACVWKSDLWRHGDEKVKRDEAVARLVEMLEKAIRAAGREGLSLAPFVGIGCPGRIEEDGSIDRGSQNLPGNWESRGFSLPHCLREAIPAIGEHETVVVLHNDAVVQGLSEVPLMQDVERWGILTIGTGLGNARFTNRTNATSAKR
;
A
#
# COMPACT_ATOMS: atom_id res chain seq x y z
N MET A 1 -10.00 3.47 -26.47
CA MET A 1 -9.83 4.42 -25.36
C MET A 1 -11.15 5.14 -25.21
N ALA A 2 -11.82 4.98 -24.07
CA ALA A 2 -12.98 5.83 -23.77
C ALA A 2 -12.46 7.26 -23.69
N ASP A 3 -13.23 8.19 -24.21
CA ASP A 3 -12.93 9.62 -24.15
C ASP A 3 -13.08 10.06 -22.68
N GLU A 4 -11.96 10.11 -21.95
CA GLU A 4 -11.90 10.63 -20.58
C GLU A 4 -11.80 12.17 -20.54
N SER A 5 -11.85 12.83 -21.68
CA SER A 5 -11.64 14.28 -21.81
C SER A 5 -12.68 15.13 -21.05
N GLY A 6 -13.73 14.51 -20.50
CA GLY A 6 -14.74 15.18 -19.66
C GLY A 6 -14.82 14.64 -18.22
N ALA A 7 -13.98 13.68 -17.83
CA ALA A 7 -14.03 13.15 -16.47
C ALA A 7 -13.46 14.17 -15.48
N ALA A 8 -14.23 14.53 -14.45
CA ALA A 8 -13.76 15.40 -13.37
C ALA A 8 -12.72 14.68 -12.51
N ILE A 9 -11.82 15.45 -11.89
CA ILE A 9 -10.91 14.92 -10.86
C ILE A 9 -11.77 14.53 -9.66
N ALA A 10 -11.56 13.29 -9.16
CA ALA A 10 -12.32 12.79 -8.03
C ALA A 10 -12.00 13.60 -6.75
N ALA A 11 -12.99 13.73 -5.88
CA ALA A 11 -12.80 14.29 -4.54
C ALA A 11 -11.83 13.39 -3.72
N HIS A 12 -11.30 13.93 -2.63
CA HIS A 12 -10.50 13.14 -1.70
C HIS A 12 -11.33 11.96 -1.17
N GLY A 13 -10.70 10.82 -0.95
CA GLY A 13 -11.38 9.62 -0.44
C GLY A 13 -12.50 9.05 -1.32
N SER A 14 -12.60 9.50 -2.57
CA SER A 14 -13.70 9.13 -3.47
C SER A 14 -13.77 7.62 -3.72
N LEU A 15 -14.96 7.06 -3.53
CA LEU A 15 -15.21 5.66 -3.87
C LEU A 15 -15.23 5.40 -5.39
N ASN A 16 -15.40 6.46 -6.19
CA ASN A 16 -15.46 6.39 -7.64
C ASN A 16 -14.18 6.91 -8.27
N LEU A 17 -13.24 6.01 -8.54
CA LEU A 17 -11.97 6.32 -9.19
C LEU A 17 -12.03 6.01 -10.70
N PRO A 18 -11.09 6.53 -11.50
CA PRO A 18 -11.13 6.38 -12.97
C PRO A 18 -11.25 4.93 -13.46
N ALA A 19 -10.49 4.00 -12.87
CA ALA A 19 -10.42 2.61 -13.30
C ALA A 19 -11.28 1.64 -12.47
N VAL A 20 -11.63 2.00 -11.24
CA VAL A 20 -12.31 1.12 -10.28
C VAL A 20 -13.35 1.85 -9.44
N VAL A 21 -14.28 1.10 -8.87
CA VAL A 21 -15.08 1.50 -7.72
C VAL A 21 -14.42 0.90 -6.48
N VAL A 22 -14.21 1.71 -5.45
CA VAL A 22 -13.73 1.27 -4.14
C VAL A 22 -14.95 0.87 -3.32
N ASP A 23 -15.19 -0.42 -3.18
CA ASP A 23 -16.39 -0.91 -2.50
C ASP A 23 -16.29 -0.83 -0.97
N SER A 24 -15.06 -0.95 -0.48
CA SER A 24 -14.76 -0.94 0.95
C SER A 24 -13.27 -0.67 1.17
N TYR A 25 -12.91 0.07 2.20
CA TYR A 25 -11.51 0.23 2.64
C TYR A 25 -11.44 0.55 4.12
N ASN A 26 -10.28 0.35 4.72
CA ASN A 26 -9.97 0.62 6.12
C ASN A 26 -11.02 0.00 7.07
N VAL A 27 -11.40 -1.26 6.78
CA VAL A 27 -12.36 -1.99 7.61
C VAL A 27 -11.70 -2.47 8.89
N GLU A 28 -12.22 -2.05 10.01
CA GLU A 28 -11.82 -2.46 11.36
C GLU A 28 -12.78 -3.53 11.89
N ALA A 29 -12.65 -4.75 11.36
CA ALA A 29 -13.43 -5.89 11.86
C ALA A 29 -12.89 -6.36 13.21
N LYS A 30 -13.79 -6.65 14.16
CA LYS A 30 -13.47 -7.13 15.50
C LYS A 30 -14.11 -8.47 15.77
N ASP A 31 -13.48 -9.26 16.62
CA ASP A 31 -14.03 -10.43 17.32
C ASP A 31 -13.83 -10.29 18.84
N GLU A 32 -13.98 -11.39 19.58
CA GLU A 32 -13.83 -11.40 21.05
C GLU A 32 -12.39 -11.07 21.50
N ASP A 33 -11.39 -11.35 20.66
CA ASP A 33 -9.97 -11.15 20.95
C ASP A 33 -9.46 -9.75 20.51
N GLY A 34 -10.26 -8.96 19.79
CA GLY A 34 -9.88 -7.61 19.33
C GLY A 34 -10.02 -7.40 17.84
N PHE A 35 -9.13 -6.60 17.24
CA PHE A 35 -9.12 -6.39 15.81
C PHE A 35 -8.61 -7.62 15.06
N ILE A 36 -9.43 -8.14 14.14
CA ILE A 36 -9.08 -9.33 13.34
C ILE A 36 -7.78 -9.11 12.56
N GLY A 37 -7.54 -7.87 12.09
CA GLY A 37 -6.31 -7.52 11.37
C GLY A 37 -5.03 -7.68 12.17
N ASP A 38 -5.10 -7.62 13.50
CA ASP A 38 -3.92 -7.79 14.36
C ASP A 38 -3.34 -9.20 14.30
N ARG A 39 -4.15 -10.19 13.90
CA ARG A 39 -3.70 -11.57 13.69
C ARG A 39 -2.80 -11.76 12.45
N ALA A 40 -2.82 -10.81 11.50
CA ALA A 40 -2.08 -10.88 10.25
C ALA A 40 -1.28 -9.60 9.98
N ASN A 41 -0.64 -9.06 11.00
CA ASN A 41 0.30 -7.96 10.89
C ASN A 41 1.75 -8.44 11.15
N ARG A 42 2.73 -7.54 11.02
CA ARG A 42 4.14 -7.85 11.26
C ARG A 42 4.41 -8.31 12.69
N GLY A 43 3.70 -7.75 13.68
CA GLY A 43 3.80 -8.13 15.09
C GLY A 43 3.39 -9.59 15.29
N ALA A 44 2.26 -10.00 14.75
CA ALA A 44 1.76 -11.38 14.84
C ALA A 44 2.76 -12.41 14.29
N PHE A 45 3.47 -12.07 13.19
CA PHE A 45 4.53 -12.95 12.69
C PHE A 45 5.72 -13.04 13.67
N SER A 46 6.12 -11.92 14.26
CA SER A 46 7.19 -11.91 15.27
C SER A 46 6.81 -12.70 16.52
N ASP A 47 5.57 -12.58 16.97
CA ASP A 47 5.04 -13.33 18.12
C ASP A 47 5.01 -14.83 17.82
N SER A 48 4.67 -15.23 16.60
CA SER A 48 4.73 -16.62 16.16
C SER A 48 6.16 -17.16 16.15
N LEU A 49 7.13 -16.39 15.66
CA LEU A 49 8.55 -16.76 15.73
C LEU A 49 9.00 -16.98 17.19
N GLU A 50 8.64 -16.07 18.08
CA GLU A 50 8.99 -16.19 19.51
C GLU A 50 8.32 -17.41 20.16
N LYS A 51 7.06 -17.69 19.85
CA LYS A 51 6.34 -18.88 20.30
C LYS A 51 7.07 -20.19 19.94
N TRP A 52 7.56 -20.30 18.70
CA TRP A 52 8.29 -21.47 18.23
C TRP A 52 9.71 -21.55 18.81
N ARG A 53 10.32 -20.44 19.13
CA ARG A 53 11.64 -20.33 19.74
C ARG A 53 11.67 -20.67 21.22
N GLU A 54 10.59 -20.36 21.94
CA GLU A 54 10.49 -20.50 23.40
C GLU A 54 10.83 -21.91 23.93
N PRO A 55 10.36 -23.03 23.32
CA PRO A 55 10.75 -24.37 23.76
C PRO A 55 12.25 -24.63 23.65
N LEU A 56 12.91 -24.14 22.60
CA LEU A 56 14.36 -24.31 22.38
C LEU A 56 15.15 -23.48 23.40
N ARG A 57 14.68 -22.29 23.71
CA ARG A 57 15.28 -21.47 24.77
C ARG A 57 15.21 -22.13 26.13
N ARG A 58 14.08 -22.75 26.50
CA ARG A 58 13.93 -23.51 27.74
C ARG A 58 14.84 -24.74 27.80
N ALA A 59 15.07 -25.36 26.66
CA ALA A 59 15.98 -26.50 26.54
C ALA A 59 17.46 -26.10 26.55
N GLY A 60 17.79 -24.81 26.46
CA GLY A 60 19.16 -24.30 26.35
C GLY A 60 19.83 -24.55 24.99
N THR A 61 19.00 -24.81 23.95
CA THR A 61 19.46 -25.10 22.57
C THR A 61 19.00 -24.07 21.56
N ASP A 62 18.67 -22.83 22.01
CA ASP A 62 18.14 -21.78 21.14
C ASP A 62 19.15 -21.39 20.04
N PRO A 63 18.87 -21.69 18.75
CA PRO A 63 19.79 -21.42 17.66
C PRO A 63 19.89 -19.93 17.31
N PHE A 64 19.03 -19.09 17.86
CA PHE A 64 19.05 -17.63 17.66
C PHE A 64 19.89 -16.90 18.73
N GLY A 65 20.35 -17.62 19.75
CA GLY A 65 21.11 -17.06 20.86
C GLY A 65 20.29 -16.12 21.75
N GLU A 66 20.93 -15.11 22.33
CA GLU A 66 20.25 -14.15 23.22
C GLU A 66 19.59 -12.97 22.48
N ARG A 67 19.77 -12.86 21.18
CA ARG A 67 19.27 -11.75 20.36
C ARG A 67 17.75 -11.76 20.30
N PRO A 68 17.06 -10.62 20.59
CA PRO A 68 15.61 -10.51 20.43
C PRO A 68 15.16 -10.82 19.00
N ILE A 69 14.02 -11.48 18.84
CA ILE A 69 13.54 -11.88 17.51
C ILE A 69 13.25 -10.68 16.60
N ASN A 70 12.80 -9.57 17.18
CA ASN A 70 12.50 -8.33 16.44
C ASN A 70 13.75 -7.65 15.85
N ASP A 71 14.93 -8.01 16.31
CA ASP A 71 16.20 -7.48 15.80
C ASP A 71 16.70 -8.24 14.57
N PHE A 72 16.07 -9.37 14.24
CA PHE A 72 16.39 -10.09 13.01
C PHE A 72 15.77 -9.39 11.80
N SER A 73 16.63 -9.01 10.87
CA SER A 73 16.17 -8.48 9.60
C SER A 73 15.52 -9.60 8.76
N LYS A 74 14.66 -9.21 7.86
CA LYS A 74 14.03 -10.12 6.91
C LYS A 74 15.04 -10.94 6.12
N LYS A 75 16.15 -10.34 5.67
CA LYS A 75 17.24 -11.04 4.96
C LYS A 75 17.89 -12.11 5.81
N GLU A 76 18.02 -11.88 7.12
CA GLU A 76 18.58 -12.88 8.05
C GLU A 76 17.61 -14.05 8.21
N LEU A 77 16.30 -13.81 8.37
CA LEU A 77 15.30 -14.87 8.42
C LEU A 77 15.25 -15.69 7.13
N GLU A 78 15.38 -15.04 5.98
CA GLU A 78 15.49 -15.71 4.68
C GLU A 78 16.76 -16.55 4.55
N ALA A 79 17.89 -16.04 5.06
CA ALA A 79 19.16 -16.80 5.08
C ALA A 79 19.08 -18.01 5.99
N ILE A 80 18.43 -17.88 7.16
CA ILE A 80 18.16 -18.99 8.09
C ILE A 80 17.30 -20.05 7.40
N LEU A 81 16.22 -19.64 6.75
CA LEU A 81 15.32 -20.54 6.04
C LEU A 81 16.01 -21.29 4.89
N ALA A 82 16.96 -20.65 4.21
CA ALA A 82 17.61 -21.21 3.03
C ALA A 82 18.87 -22.05 3.35
N LYS A 83 19.63 -21.67 4.36
CA LYS A 83 20.99 -22.20 4.62
C LYS A 83 21.34 -22.26 6.11
N GLY A 84 20.38 -21.94 6.99
CA GLY A 84 20.61 -21.94 8.42
C GLY A 84 20.66 -23.33 9.01
N ASP A 85 20.88 -23.38 10.32
CA ASP A 85 20.71 -24.58 11.12
C ASP A 85 19.30 -25.15 10.98
N ALA A 86 19.14 -26.47 11.03
CA ALA A 86 17.86 -27.13 10.81
C ALA A 86 16.80 -26.76 11.86
N GLU A 87 17.18 -26.59 13.13
CA GLU A 87 16.26 -26.15 14.17
C GLU A 87 15.83 -24.70 13.98
N ALA A 88 16.77 -23.80 13.64
CA ALA A 88 16.44 -22.41 13.31
C ALA A 88 15.52 -22.32 12.10
N ALA A 89 15.80 -23.09 11.04
CA ALA A 89 14.93 -23.15 9.87
C ALA A 89 13.53 -23.69 10.21
N ALA A 90 13.43 -24.69 11.07
CA ALA A 90 12.15 -25.24 11.55
C ALA A 90 11.34 -24.21 12.33
N VAL A 91 11.96 -23.36 13.16
CA VAL A 91 11.29 -22.24 13.85
C VAL A 91 10.68 -21.27 12.84
N VAL A 92 11.46 -20.86 11.82
CA VAL A 92 10.95 -19.93 10.78
C VAL A 92 9.81 -20.56 9.99
N GLN A 93 9.91 -21.86 9.64
CA GLN A 93 8.85 -22.58 8.93
C GLN A 93 7.59 -22.71 9.78
N GLY A 94 7.71 -23.00 11.08
CA GLY A 94 6.59 -23.04 12.01
C GLY A 94 5.86 -21.70 12.09
N ALA A 95 6.62 -20.61 12.17
CA ALA A 95 6.04 -19.26 12.18
C ALA A 95 5.34 -18.92 10.86
N ILE A 96 5.89 -19.34 9.71
CA ILE A 96 5.24 -19.18 8.39
C ILE A 96 3.90 -19.93 8.37
N GLU A 97 3.86 -21.17 8.89
CA GLU A 97 2.62 -21.97 8.93
C GLU A 97 1.57 -21.32 9.82
N ASP A 98 1.93 -20.95 11.05
CA ASP A 98 0.99 -20.29 11.99
C ASP A 98 0.45 -19.00 11.37
N PHE A 99 1.32 -18.16 10.82
CA PHE A 99 0.91 -16.90 10.19
C PHE A 99 0.02 -17.13 8.96
N ALA A 100 0.29 -18.16 8.16
CA ALA A 100 -0.54 -18.50 7.01
C ALA A 100 -1.96 -18.95 7.43
N GLN A 101 -2.10 -19.68 8.53
CA GLN A 101 -3.40 -20.05 9.11
C GLN A 101 -4.17 -18.81 9.57
N GLU A 102 -3.49 -17.88 10.26
CA GLU A 102 -4.11 -16.62 10.71
C GLU A 102 -4.49 -15.72 9.53
N LEU A 103 -3.64 -15.60 8.50
CA LEU A 103 -3.96 -14.84 7.30
C LEU A 103 -5.19 -15.43 6.57
N ALA A 104 -5.24 -16.77 6.44
CA ALA A 104 -6.41 -17.44 5.87
C ALA A 104 -7.68 -17.22 6.73
N PHE A 105 -7.57 -17.26 8.05
CA PHE A 105 -8.67 -16.91 8.95
C PHE A 105 -9.15 -15.48 8.72
N VAL A 106 -8.24 -14.51 8.67
CA VAL A 106 -8.54 -13.09 8.40
C VAL A 106 -9.28 -12.95 7.07
N VAL A 107 -8.77 -13.56 6.00
CA VAL A 107 -9.43 -13.53 4.67
C VAL A 107 -10.86 -14.07 4.75
N ARG A 108 -11.07 -15.23 5.40
CA ARG A 108 -12.41 -15.81 5.58
C ARG A 108 -13.36 -14.86 6.31
N ARG A 109 -12.85 -14.12 7.29
CA ARG A 109 -13.65 -13.13 8.03
C ARG A 109 -14.01 -11.94 7.18
N PHE A 110 -13.07 -11.43 6.36
CA PHE A 110 -13.34 -10.34 5.41
C PHE A 110 -14.40 -10.76 4.38
N LEU A 111 -14.31 -11.95 3.80
CA LEU A 111 -15.28 -12.45 2.80
C LEU A 111 -16.72 -12.54 3.33
N LYS A 112 -16.94 -12.61 4.66
CA LYS A 112 -18.27 -12.56 5.26
C LYS A 112 -18.84 -11.15 5.31
N LEU A 113 -18.02 -10.11 5.17
CA LEU A 113 -18.46 -8.72 5.15
C LEU A 113 -19.11 -8.38 3.82
N LYS A 114 -20.21 -7.61 3.85
CA LYS A 114 -20.96 -7.23 2.63
C LYS A 114 -20.07 -6.62 1.55
N GLY A 115 -19.15 -5.74 1.93
CA GLY A 115 -18.23 -5.06 1.00
C GLY A 115 -17.12 -5.96 0.44
N TRP A 116 -16.96 -7.21 0.91
CA TRP A 116 -15.91 -8.15 0.50
C TRP A 116 -16.44 -9.43 -0.15
N ARG A 117 -17.76 -9.58 -0.21
CA ARG A 117 -18.38 -10.77 -0.86
C ARG A 117 -17.96 -10.88 -2.31
N ASP A 118 -17.88 -12.12 -2.78
CA ASP A 118 -17.59 -12.45 -4.17
C ASP A 118 -16.25 -11.88 -4.66
N THR A 119 -15.28 -11.67 -3.75
CA THR A 119 -13.92 -11.29 -4.11
C THR A 119 -13.23 -12.48 -4.77
N GLU A 120 -12.73 -12.29 -5.99
CA GLU A 120 -12.13 -13.34 -6.83
C GLU A 120 -10.62 -13.46 -6.59
N ARG A 121 -9.95 -12.34 -6.34
CA ARG A 121 -8.51 -12.28 -6.11
C ARG A 121 -8.17 -11.25 -5.03
N ILE A 122 -7.18 -11.56 -4.21
CA ILE A 122 -6.64 -10.64 -3.20
C ILE A 122 -5.14 -10.52 -3.39
N ALA A 123 -4.67 -9.31 -3.71
CA ALA A 123 -3.24 -8.99 -3.66
C ALA A 123 -2.82 -8.80 -2.19
N VAL A 124 -1.67 -9.32 -1.82
CA VAL A 124 -1.10 -9.13 -0.48
C VAL A 124 0.17 -8.30 -0.61
N GLY A 125 0.10 -7.08 -0.10
CA GLY A 125 1.16 -6.07 -0.14
C GLY A 125 1.75 -5.76 1.23
N GLY A 126 2.42 -4.61 1.31
CA GLY A 126 3.11 -4.16 2.51
C GLY A 126 4.49 -4.78 2.68
N GLY A 127 5.27 -4.25 3.63
CA GLY A 127 6.67 -4.63 3.80
C GLY A 127 6.90 -6.11 4.10
N PHE A 128 5.92 -6.82 4.67
CA PHE A 128 6.02 -8.25 4.95
C PHE A 128 5.95 -9.11 3.69
N SER A 129 5.13 -8.75 2.71
CA SER A 129 4.86 -9.58 1.52
C SER A 129 6.07 -9.81 0.61
N HIS A 130 7.05 -8.91 0.65
CA HIS A 130 8.23 -8.97 -0.20
C HIS A 130 9.28 -9.92 0.36
N GLY A 131 9.81 -10.82 -0.49
CA GLY A 131 10.83 -11.80 -0.17
C GLY A 131 10.28 -13.17 0.23
N ARG A 132 11.18 -14.13 0.40
CA ARG A 132 10.84 -15.56 0.45
C ARG A 132 9.92 -15.95 1.60
N VAL A 133 10.13 -15.37 2.78
CA VAL A 133 9.28 -15.63 3.96
C VAL A 133 7.83 -15.19 3.69
N GLY A 134 7.65 -13.96 3.21
CA GLY A 134 6.32 -13.43 2.89
C GLY A 134 5.65 -14.19 1.75
N GLU A 135 6.39 -14.49 0.66
CA GLU A 135 5.87 -15.28 -0.45
C GLU A 135 5.36 -16.66 0.00
N LEU A 136 6.14 -17.36 0.84
CA LEU A 136 5.74 -18.67 1.37
C LEU A 136 4.51 -18.58 2.27
N ALA A 137 4.42 -17.57 3.14
CA ALA A 137 3.27 -17.36 3.99
C ALA A 137 1.99 -17.09 3.17
N ILE A 138 2.06 -16.23 2.16
CA ILE A 138 0.95 -15.93 1.26
C ILE A 138 0.54 -17.16 0.46
N ALA A 139 1.51 -17.87 -0.14
CA ALA A 139 1.24 -19.08 -0.91
C ALA A 139 0.60 -20.17 -0.03
N ARG A 140 1.10 -20.34 1.20
CA ARG A 140 0.56 -21.31 2.15
C ARG A 140 -0.85 -20.95 2.59
N ALA A 141 -1.12 -19.67 2.89
CA ALA A 141 -2.48 -19.19 3.18
C ALA A 141 -3.43 -19.45 1.99
N GLY A 142 -2.98 -19.24 0.75
CA GLY A 142 -3.73 -19.57 -0.45
C GLY A 142 -4.07 -21.07 -0.53
N VAL A 143 -3.13 -21.96 -0.19
CA VAL A 143 -3.37 -23.42 -0.12
C VAL A 143 -4.41 -23.76 0.95
N VAL A 144 -4.33 -23.11 2.11
CA VAL A 144 -5.31 -23.31 3.21
C VAL A 144 -6.70 -22.86 2.79
N LEU A 145 -6.81 -21.74 2.07
CA LEU A 145 -8.09 -21.21 1.57
C LEU A 145 -8.72 -22.12 0.51
N LYS A 146 -7.93 -22.80 -0.32
CA LYS A 146 -8.43 -23.72 -1.37
C LYS A 146 -9.22 -24.92 -0.85
N GLN A 147 -9.30 -25.09 0.46
CA GLN A 147 -10.23 -26.04 1.09
C GLN A 147 -11.69 -25.53 1.09
N ASP A 148 -11.89 -24.24 0.80
CA ASP A 148 -13.20 -23.58 0.76
C ASP A 148 -13.66 -23.49 -0.72
N ASP A 149 -14.95 -23.72 -0.98
CA ASP A 149 -15.53 -23.79 -2.34
C ASP A 149 -15.41 -22.50 -3.16
N LEU A 150 -15.32 -21.35 -2.51
CA LEU A 150 -15.30 -20.01 -3.13
C LEU A 150 -14.09 -19.20 -2.64
N ALA A 151 -12.93 -19.83 -2.54
CA ALA A 151 -11.72 -19.16 -2.09
C ALA A 151 -11.18 -18.20 -3.15
N PRO A 152 -10.83 -16.94 -2.80
CA PRO A 152 -10.16 -16.06 -3.71
C PRO A 152 -8.72 -16.53 -3.99
N ASP A 153 -8.19 -16.19 -5.15
CA ASP A 153 -6.75 -16.32 -5.39
C ASP A 153 -5.98 -15.33 -4.51
N LEU A 154 -5.07 -15.84 -3.68
CA LEU A 154 -4.13 -15.01 -2.93
C LEU A 154 -2.84 -14.87 -3.74
N VAL A 155 -2.46 -13.64 -4.06
CA VAL A 155 -1.25 -13.35 -4.83
C VAL A 155 -0.40 -12.28 -4.14
N PRO A 156 0.93 -12.38 -4.15
CA PRO A 156 1.76 -11.28 -3.67
C PRO A 156 1.60 -10.07 -4.59
N ILE A 157 1.69 -8.86 -4.02
CA ILE A 157 1.72 -7.63 -4.81
C ILE A 157 2.88 -7.67 -5.79
N ARG A 158 2.64 -7.21 -7.01
CA ARG A 158 3.63 -7.27 -8.10
C ARG A 158 4.65 -6.16 -8.02
N ASN A 159 4.19 -4.95 -7.73
CA ASN A 159 5.06 -3.81 -7.55
C ASN A 159 5.82 -3.91 -6.21
N HIS A 160 7.07 -3.45 -6.19
CA HIS A 160 7.83 -3.44 -4.94
C HIS A 160 7.04 -2.67 -3.86
N PRO A 161 6.89 -3.18 -2.64
CA PRO A 161 6.08 -2.52 -1.59
C PRO A 161 6.50 -1.07 -1.30
N ASP A 162 7.78 -0.74 -1.47
CA ASP A 162 8.29 0.62 -1.29
C ASP A 162 7.92 1.57 -2.44
N GLU A 163 7.46 1.06 -3.57
CA GLU A 163 7.09 1.82 -4.76
C GLU A 163 5.59 1.76 -5.06
N ALA A 164 4.90 0.72 -4.58
CA ALA A 164 3.50 0.45 -4.92
C ALA A 164 2.57 1.63 -4.57
N GLY A 165 2.74 2.25 -3.39
CA GLY A 165 1.97 3.43 -3.01
C GLY A 165 2.21 4.62 -3.91
N LEU A 166 3.47 4.84 -4.33
CA LEU A 166 3.81 5.92 -5.27
C LEU A 166 3.25 5.62 -6.67
N ILE A 167 3.41 4.38 -7.16
CA ILE A 167 2.90 3.97 -8.48
C ILE A 167 1.37 4.04 -8.51
N GLY A 168 0.69 3.60 -7.45
CA GLY A 168 -0.77 3.63 -7.37
C GLY A 168 -1.36 5.03 -7.46
N ALA A 169 -0.62 6.04 -7.04
CA ALA A 169 -1.05 7.44 -7.08
C ALA A 169 -1.42 7.94 -8.50
N VAL A 170 -0.86 7.33 -9.56
CA VAL A 170 -1.22 7.69 -10.96
C VAL A 170 -2.69 7.34 -11.30
N HIS A 171 -3.31 6.45 -10.53
CA HIS A 171 -4.69 6.02 -10.74
C HIS A 171 -5.73 6.84 -9.96
N LEU A 172 -5.29 7.83 -9.16
CA LEU A 172 -6.19 8.73 -8.43
C LEU A 172 -6.83 9.81 -9.31
N ALA A 173 -6.30 10.04 -10.50
CA ALA A 173 -6.81 11.05 -11.41
C ALA A 173 -7.01 10.49 -12.82
N PRO A 174 -7.88 11.12 -13.62
CA PRO A 174 -8.04 10.80 -15.04
C PRO A 174 -6.73 10.99 -15.82
N SER A 175 -6.50 10.15 -16.81
CA SER A 175 -5.25 10.15 -17.58
C SER A 175 -4.98 11.45 -18.36
N TRP A 176 -6.02 12.24 -18.65
CA TRP A 176 -5.88 13.50 -19.37
C TRP A 176 -5.03 14.54 -18.62
N ILE A 177 -4.99 14.50 -17.27
CA ILE A 177 -4.18 15.43 -16.47
C ILE A 177 -2.67 15.24 -16.71
N PHE A 178 -2.28 14.09 -17.23
CA PHE A 178 -0.90 13.75 -17.55
C PHE A 178 -0.55 14.11 -19.00
N GLY A 179 -1.53 14.58 -19.78
CA GLY A 179 -1.33 14.96 -21.17
C GLY A 179 -0.32 16.11 -21.29
N GLY A 180 0.73 15.91 -22.09
CA GLY A 180 1.80 16.90 -22.23
C GLY A 180 2.85 16.94 -21.14
N HIS A 181 2.75 16.03 -20.14
CA HIS A 181 3.69 15.93 -19.02
C HIS A 181 4.38 14.56 -18.99
N ASP A 182 5.61 14.53 -18.45
CA ASP A 182 6.43 13.31 -18.35
C ASP A 182 6.17 12.59 -17.03
N ALA A 183 5.84 13.33 -15.95
CA ALA A 183 5.83 12.80 -14.60
C ALA A 183 4.80 13.48 -13.71
N ILE A 184 4.52 12.84 -12.56
CA ILE A 184 3.73 13.38 -11.46
C ILE A 184 4.52 13.34 -10.17
N LEU A 185 4.06 14.06 -9.16
CA LEU A 185 4.46 13.89 -7.77
C LEU A 185 3.55 12.87 -7.10
N ALA A 186 4.15 12.02 -6.30
CA ALA A 186 3.44 11.02 -5.50
C ALA A 186 3.99 10.97 -4.07
N VAL A 187 3.09 10.69 -3.13
CA VAL A 187 3.39 10.53 -1.71
C VAL A 187 2.75 9.25 -1.18
N ASP A 188 3.52 8.49 -0.42
CA ASP A 188 3.04 7.31 0.30
C ASP A 188 3.36 7.49 1.79
N ILE A 189 2.32 7.74 2.58
CA ILE A 189 2.39 7.92 4.02
C ILE A 189 1.97 6.60 4.66
N GLY A 190 2.87 5.98 5.39
CA GLY A 190 2.57 4.79 6.20
C GLY A 190 2.81 5.08 7.69
N GLY A 191 2.42 4.15 8.55
CA GLY A 191 2.53 4.30 10.01
C GLY A 191 3.96 4.45 10.57
N THR A 192 4.99 4.21 9.76
CA THR A 192 6.41 4.28 10.18
C THR A 192 7.26 5.09 9.20
N ASN A 193 6.86 5.11 7.94
CA ASN A 193 7.64 5.69 6.84
C ASN A 193 6.78 6.65 6.02
N ILE A 194 7.40 7.73 5.55
CA ILE A 194 6.85 8.60 4.52
C ILE A 194 7.79 8.56 3.32
N ARG A 195 7.21 8.34 2.14
CA ARG A 195 7.91 8.40 0.86
C ARG A 195 7.32 9.51 0.00
N ALA A 196 8.17 10.29 -0.64
CA ALA A 196 7.75 11.25 -1.65
C ALA A 196 8.65 11.12 -2.88
N GLY A 197 8.07 11.20 -4.05
CA GLY A 197 8.84 10.97 -5.27
C GLY A 197 8.16 11.41 -6.54
N VAL A 198 8.88 11.17 -7.62
CA VAL A 198 8.47 11.43 -9.00
C VAL A 198 8.16 10.11 -9.67
N VAL A 199 6.97 9.99 -10.24
CA VAL A 199 6.50 8.81 -10.97
C VAL A 199 6.29 9.17 -12.44
N LEU A 200 6.76 8.30 -13.33
CA LEU A 200 6.57 8.40 -14.77
C LEU A 200 5.34 7.56 -15.17
N PRO A 201 4.18 8.18 -15.51
CA PRO A 201 2.95 7.44 -15.82
C PRO A 201 3.06 6.56 -17.08
N GLY A 202 3.96 6.88 -17.99
CA GLY A 202 4.20 6.12 -19.22
C GLY A 202 5.42 5.20 -19.18
N GLY A 203 6.12 5.13 -18.03
CA GLY A 203 7.41 4.44 -17.91
C GLY A 203 8.57 5.24 -18.48
N LYS A 204 9.80 4.68 -18.38
CA LYS A 204 11.07 5.34 -18.76
C LYS A 204 11.19 5.74 -20.24
N LYS A 205 10.33 5.21 -21.10
CA LYS A 205 10.24 5.59 -22.52
C LYS A 205 8.89 6.22 -22.75
N GLY A 206 8.82 7.54 -22.55
CA GLY A 206 7.66 8.35 -22.93
C GLY A 206 7.32 8.07 -24.40
N GLY A 207 6.12 7.62 -24.68
CA GLY A 207 5.65 7.36 -26.03
C GLY A 207 4.68 8.44 -26.47
N ALA A 208 4.75 8.82 -27.74
CA ALA A 208 3.88 9.82 -28.36
C ALA A 208 2.36 9.48 -28.36
N LYS A 209 1.93 8.41 -27.70
CA LYS A 209 0.54 7.92 -27.68
C LYS A 209 -0.19 8.10 -26.34
N GLY A 210 0.29 8.98 -25.45
CA GLY A 210 -0.31 9.21 -24.14
C GLY A 210 0.19 8.25 -23.06
N PRO A 211 -0.19 8.48 -21.77
CA PRO A 211 0.28 7.70 -20.63
C PRO A 211 -0.21 6.25 -20.71
N ASN A 212 0.71 5.30 -20.58
CA ASN A 212 0.39 3.90 -20.40
C ASN A 212 0.60 3.54 -18.91
N LEU A 213 -0.44 3.68 -18.11
CA LEU A 213 -0.37 3.50 -16.65
C LEU A 213 0.10 2.10 -16.23
N ALA A 214 -0.06 1.09 -17.10
CA ALA A 214 0.49 -0.25 -16.86
C ALA A 214 2.03 -0.30 -16.84
N ARG A 215 2.68 0.78 -17.29
CA ARG A 215 4.14 0.94 -17.31
C ARG A 215 4.62 2.00 -16.32
N ALA A 216 3.73 2.51 -15.48
CA ALA A 216 4.10 3.49 -14.47
C ALA A 216 5.26 2.98 -13.61
N CYS A 217 6.23 3.84 -13.35
CA CYS A 217 7.38 3.48 -12.52
C CYS A 217 7.90 4.70 -11.76
N VAL A 218 8.48 4.44 -10.60
CA VAL A 218 9.17 5.46 -9.83
C VAL A 218 10.47 5.84 -10.55
N TRP A 219 10.63 7.13 -10.85
CA TRP A 219 11.89 7.65 -11.37
C TRP A 219 12.87 7.93 -10.23
N LYS A 220 12.38 8.58 -9.17
CA LYS A 220 13.16 8.93 -7.98
C LYS A 220 12.24 9.13 -6.80
N SER A 221 12.64 8.64 -5.63
CA SER A 221 11.95 8.89 -4.37
C SER A 221 12.92 9.11 -3.22
N ASP A 222 12.46 9.82 -2.22
CA ASP A 222 13.08 9.93 -0.90
C ASP A 222 12.24 9.18 0.13
N LEU A 223 12.92 8.61 1.14
CA LEU A 223 12.32 7.93 2.27
C LEU A 223 12.67 8.66 3.56
N TRP A 224 11.65 8.94 4.37
CA TRP A 224 11.80 9.37 5.74
C TRP A 224 11.17 8.37 6.70
N ARG A 225 11.96 7.89 7.68
CA ARG A 225 11.53 6.97 8.73
C ARG A 225 11.05 7.77 9.94
N HIS A 226 9.87 8.34 9.88
CA HIS A 226 9.31 9.17 10.95
C HIS A 226 9.05 8.39 12.23
N GLY A 227 8.84 7.07 12.15
CA GLY A 227 8.66 6.21 13.33
C GLY A 227 9.88 6.14 14.25
N ASP A 228 11.07 6.50 13.76
CA ASP A 228 12.31 6.56 14.55
C ASP A 228 12.48 7.92 15.25
N GLU A 229 11.61 8.89 14.97
CA GLU A 229 11.70 10.26 15.44
C GLU A 229 10.43 10.68 16.20
N LYS A 230 10.58 11.55 17.21
CA LYS A 230 9.45 12.16 17.91
C LYS A 230 9.20 13.56 17.35
N VAL A 231 8.46 13.65 16.26
CA VAL A 231 8.12 14.93 15.62
C VAL A 231 6.65 15.26 15.79
N LYS A 232 6.32 16.54 15.73
CA LYS A 232 4.94 17.02 15.71
C LYS A 232 4.38 16.98 14.29
N ARG A 233 3.05 17.03 14.17
CA ARG A 233 2.36 17.04 12.87
C ARG A 233 2.89 18.14 11.94
N ASP A 234 2.99 19.36 12.44
CA ASP A 234 3.37 20.52 11.61
C ASP A 234 4.83 20.42 11.11
N GLU A 235 5.72 19.82 11.92
CA GLU A 235 7.08 19.49 11.52
C GLU A 235 7.09 18.38 10.46
N ALA A 236 6.21 17.39 10.60
CA ALA A 236 6.08 16.33 9.62
C ALA A 236 5.55 16.84 8.27
N VAL A 237 4.58 17.76 8.29
CA VAL A 237 4.06 18.41 7.08
C VAL A 237 5.16 19.27 6.43
N ALA A 238 5.90 20.06 7.21
CA ALA A 238 6.98 20.88 6.68
C ALA A 238 8.06 20.01 6.01
N ARG A 239 8.44 18.89 6.63
CA ARG A 239 9.42 17.96 6.04
C ARG A 239 8.89 17.29 4.76
N LEU A 240 7.61 16.95 4.71
CA LEU A 240 6.99 16.44 3.49
C LEU A 240 7.04 17.48 2.36
N VAL A 241 6.78 18.75 2.66
CA VAL A 241 6.90 19.86 1.71
C VAL A 241 8.35 19.93 1.17
N GLU A 242 9.36 19.91 2.06
CA GLU A 242 10.77 19.90 1.66
C GLU A 242 11.12 18.71 0.72
N MET A 243 10.58 17.51 1.01
CA MET A 243 10.77 16.34 0.15
C MET A 243 10.15 16.55 -1.23
N LEU A 244 8.94 17.11 -1.31
CA LEU A 244 8.26 17.41 -2.58
C LEU A 244 9.00 18.49 -3.38
N GLU A 245 9.41 19.59 -2.74
CA GLU A 245 10.20 20.63 -3.38
C GLU A 245 11.54 20.10 -3.94
N LYS A 246 12.20 19.20 -3.17
CA LYS A 246 13.41 18.53 -3.62
C LYS A 246 13.14 17.66 -4.86
N ALA A 247 12.01 16.97 -4.90
CA ALA A 247 11.57 16.19 -6.05
C ALA A 247 11.27 17.07 -7.26
N ILE A 248 10.59 18.21 -7.09
CA ILE A 248 10.33 19.21 -8.14
C ILE A 248 11.66 19.73 -8.71
N ARG A 249 12.58 20.17 -7.83
CA ARG A 249 13.90 20.65 -8.28
C ARG A 249 14.71 19.57 -8.99
N ALA A 250 14.58 18.31 -8.59
CA ALA A 250 15.28 17.21 -9.24
C ALA A 250 14.70 16.93 -10.64
N ALA A 251 13.38 16.91 -10.79
CA ALA A 251 12.70 16.75 -12.06
C ALA A 251 13.08 17.87 -13.06
N GLY A 252 13.04 19.13 -12.58
CA GLY A 252 13.42 20.28 -13.41
C GLY A 252 14.87 20.24 -13.90
N ARG A 253 15.82 19.77 -13.07
CA ARG A 253 17.22 19.61 -13.49
C ARG A 253 17.41 18.54 -14.57
N GLU A 254 16.55 17.52 -14.59
CA GLU A 254 16.55 16.45 -15.59
C GLU A 254 15.73 16.80 -16.84
N GLY A 255 15.07 17.95 -16.82
CA GLY A 255 14.21 18.39 -17.93
C GLY A 255 12.86 17.67 -18.00
N LEU A 256 12.43 17.01 -16.91
CA LEU A 256 11.13 16.37 -16.83
C LEU A 256 10.03 17.41 -16.59
N SER A 257 9.02 17.41 -17.45
CA SER A 257 7.79 18.19 -17.27
C SER A 257 6.89 17.50 -16.26
N LEU A 258 6.66 18.14 -15.11
CA LEU A 258 5.72 17.64 -14.08
C LEU A 258 4.30 18.11 -14.39
N ALA A 259 3.34 17.18 -14.37
CA ALA A 259 1.93 17.55 -14.30
C ALA A 259 1.64 18.28 -12.96
N PRO A 260 0.68 19.21 -12.92
CA PRO A 260 0.33 19.95 -11.72
C PRO A 260 -0.46 19.08 -10.75
N PHE A 261 0.04 17.89 -10.44
CA PHE A 261 -0.68 16.86 -9.69
C PHE A 261 0.20 16.20 -8.65
N VAL A 262 -0.36 16.09 -7.42
CA VAL A 262 0.21 15.33 -6.30
C VAL A 262 -0.80 14.29 -5.86
N GLY A 263 -0.50 13.02 -6.07
CA GLY A 263 -1.30 11.90 -5.57
C GLY A 263 -0.76 11.37 -4.24
N ILE A 264 -1.63 11.17 -3.24
CA ILE A 264 -1.22 10.83 -1.88
C ILE A 264 -1.98 9.61 -1.37
N GLY A 265 -1.23 8.61 -0.89
CA GLY A 265 -1.72 7.56 0.00
C GLY A 265 -1.45 7.94 1.47
N CYS A 266 -2.46 7.87 2.33
CA CYS A 266 -2.36 8.19 3.75
C CYS A 266 -3.22 7.26 4.59
N PRO A 267 -2.77 6.78 5.75
CA PRO A 267 -3.58 5.96 6.64
C PRO A 267 -4.87 6.68 7.07
N GLY A 268 -5.90 5.89 7.26
CA GLY A 268 -7.16 6.34 7.82
C GLY A 268 -8.31 6.46 6.82
N ARG A 269 -9.46 6.87 7.34
CA ARG A 269 -10.64 7.16 6.56
C ARG A 269 -10.59 8.61 6.10
N ILE A 270 -10.55 8.78 4.80
CA ILE A 270 -10.40 10.09 4.16
C ILE A 270 -11.78 10.62 3.78
N GLU A 271 -12.10 11.85 4.20
CA GLU A 271 -13.31 12.57 3.85
C GLU A 271 -13.12 13.41 2.57
N GLU A 272 -14.23 13.85 1.95
CA GLU A 272 -14.20 14.57 0.66
C GLU A 272 -13.44 15.90 0.72
N ASP A 273 -13.36 16.53 1.90
CA ASP A 273 -12.61 17.77 2.12
C ASP A 273 -11.10 17.54 2.36
N GLY A 274 -10.67 16.28 2.37
CA GLY A 274 -9.29 15.87 2.63
C GLY A 274 -8.90 15.80 4.10
N SER A 275 -9.88 15.89 5.01
CA SER A 275 -9.67 15.60 6.43
C SER A 275 -9.62 14.08 6.66
N ILE A 276 -9.08 13.68 7.80
CA ILE A 276 -9.00 12.28 8.23
C ILE A 276 -9.96 12.09 9.40
N ASP A 277 -10.99 11.25 9.22
CA ASP A 277 -11.98 10.95 10.26
C ASP A 277 -11.34 10.12 11.40
N ARG A 278 -10.62 9.05 11.04
CA ARG A 278 -9.98 8.11 11.99
C ARG A 278 -8.93 7.23 11.30
N GLY A 279 -8.11 6.53 12.11
CA GLY A 279 -7.17 5.52 11.63
C GLY A 279 -5.77 6.08 11.32
N SER A 280 -5.45 7.28 11.79
CA SER A 280 -4.14 7.93 11.64
C SER A 280 -3.28 7.93 12.90
N GLN A 281 -3.63 7.10 13.89
CA GLN A 281 -2.97 7.09 15.22
C GLN A 281 -1.48 6.78 15.20
N ASN A 282 -0.96 6.19 14.14
CA ASN A 282 0.47 5.90 13.96
C ASN A 282 1.23 7.04 13.27
N LEU A 283 0.57 8.14 12.93
CA LEU A 283 1.21 9.30 12.32
C LEU A 283 1.73 10.28 13.38
N PRO A 284 2.75 11.09 13.05
CA PRO A 284 3.32 12.06 13.99
C PRO A 284 2.32 13.15 14.39
N GLY A 285 1.88 13.17 15.64
CA GLY A 285 0.89 14.11 16.15
C GLY A 285 -0.54 13.77 15.76
N ASN A 286 -1.47 14.72 15.89
CA ASN A 286 -2.89 14.49 15.64
C ASN A 286 -3.32 14.95 14.23
N TRP A 287 -3.47 13.99 13.32
CA TRP A 287 -3.92 14.21 11.93
C TRP A 287 -5.46 14.18 11.80
N GLU A 288 -6.15 13.71 12.84
CA GLU A 288 -7.62 13.67 12.93
C GLU A 288 -8.20 14.94 13.56
N SER A 289 -7.35 15.95 13.81
CA SER A 289 -7.80 17.18 14.41
C SER A 289 -8.73 17.96 13.48
N ARG A 290 -9.81 18.48 14.07
CA ARG A 290 -10.81 19.29 13.34
C ARG A 290 -10.13 20.48 12.65
N GLY A 291 -10.38 20.65 11.36
CA GLY A 291 -9.82 21.74 10.54
C GLY A 291 -8.43 21.47 9.98
N PHE A 292 -7.83 20.30 10.21
CA PHE A 292 -6.61 19.91 9.53
C PHE A 292 -6.94 19.19 8.21
N SER A 293 -6.32 19.65 7.13
CA SER A 293 -6.36 19.01 5.82
C SER A 293 -4.97 19.04 5.19
N LEU A 294 -4.35 17.88 5.04
CA LEU A 294 -3.04 17.78 4.39
C LEU A 294 -3.06 18.34 2.96
N PRO A 295 -4.06 18.06 2.12
CA PRO A 295 -4.18 18.67 0.78
C PRO A 295 -4.19 20.19 0.80
N HIS A 296 -4.84 20.79 1.79
CA HIS A 296 -4.85 22.24 1.94
C HIS A 296 -3.47 22.78 2.26
N CYS A 297 -2.79 22.21 3.27
CA CYS A 297 -1.42 22.60 3.66
C CYS A 297 -0.44 22.50 2.48
N LEU A 298 -0.55 21.43 1.68
CA LEU A 298 0.33 21.24 0.53
C LEU A 298 0.06 22.24 -0.60
N ARG A 299 -1.21 22.59 -0.87
CA ARG A 299 -1.55 23.63 -1.87
C ARG A 299 -1.09 25.01 -1.43
N GLU A 300 -1.13 25.31 -0.14
CA GLU A 300 -0.59 26.58 0.38
C GLU A 300 0.93 26.65 0.25
N ALA A 301 1.63 25.54 0.53
CA ALA A 301 3.10 25.51 0.46
C ALA A 301 3.63 25.40 -0.98
N ILE A 302 2.93 24.69 -1.84
CA ILE A 302 3.27 24.47 -3.26
C ILE A 302 2.05 24.88 -4.11
N PRO A 303 1.81 26.18 -4.28
CA PRO A 303 0.59 26.65 -4.94
C PRO A 303 0.54 26.34 -6.43
N ALA A 304 1.69 26.15 -7.05
CA ALA A 304 1.78 25.84 -8.48
C ALA A 304 2.92 24.86 -8.79
N ILE A 305 2.70 24.01 -9.77
CA ILE A 305 3.72 23.15 -10.38
C ILE A 305 3.79 23.55 -11.87
N GLY A 306 4.96 24.05 -12.29
CA GLY A 306 5.08 24.71 -13.60
C GLY A 306 4.23 26.00 -13.65
N GLU A 307 3.36 26.11 -14.66
CA GLU A 307 2.49 27.28 -14.86
C GLU A 307 1.05 27.06 -14.34
N HIS A 308 0.77 25.91 -13.72
CA HIS A 308 -0.58 25.52 -13.34
C HIS A 308 -0.73 25.35 -11.83
N GLU A 309 -1.93 25.65 -11.32
CA GLU A 309 -2.27 25.42 -9.91
C GLU A 309 -2.11 23.96 -9.51
N THR A 310 -1.56 23.73 -8.33
CA THR A 310 -1.33 22.38 -7.80
C THR A 310 -2.66 21.70 -7.45
N VAL A 311 -2.91 20.59 -8.08
CA VAL A 311 -3.99 19.66 -7.75
C VAL A 311 -3.48 18.59 -6.80
N VAL A 312 -4.10 18.44 -5.65
CA VAL A 312 -3.76 17.40 -4.68
C VAL A 312 -4.95 16.46 -4.53
N VAL A 313 -4.73 15.16 -4.65
CA VAL A 313 -5.73 14.13 -4.37
C VAL A 313 -5.19 13.17 -3.32
N LEU A 314 -5.94 13.03 -2.23
CA LEU A 314 -5.61 12.19 -1.08
C LEU A 314 -6.58 11.01 -1.00
N HIS A 315 -6.06 9.81 -0.79
CA HIS A 315 -6.86 8.63 -0.50
C HIS A 315 -6.17 7.76 0.57
N ASN A 316 -6.88 6.75 1.06
CA ASN A 316 -6.32 5.78 1.99
C ASN A 316 -5.10 5.06 1.39
N ASP A 317 -4.08 4.78 2.19
CA ASP A 317 -2.81 4.17 1.79
C ASP A 317 -2.98 2.75 1.20
N ALA A 318 -3.83 1.91 1.78
CA ALA A 318 -4.12 0.58 1.24
C ALA A 318 -4.86 0.68 -0.11
N VAL A 319 -5.77 1.65 -0.27
CA VAL A 319 -6.41 1.91 -1.56
C VAL A 319 -5.35 2.29 -2.59
N VAL A 320 -4.50 3.28 -2.29
CA VAL A 320 -3.49 3.76 -3.24
C VAL A 320 -2.49 2.66 -3.58
N GLN A 321 -2.03 1.89 -2.58
CA GLN A 321 -1.16 0.74 -2.85
C GLN A 321 -1.86 -0.30 -3.73
N GLY A 322 -3.15 -0.58 -3.49
CA GLY A 322 -3.95 -1.47 -4.33
C GLY A 322 -4.07 -0.98 -5.77
N LEU A 323 -4.24 0.32 -5.97
CA LEU A 323 -4.35 0.89 -7.32
C LEU A 323 -3.13 0.60 -8.22
N SER A 324 -1.96 0.34 -7.65
CA SER A 324 -0.79 -0.09 -8.43
C SER A 324 -1.00 -1.42 -9.16
N GLU A 325 -1.95 -2.24 -8.68
CA GLU A 325 -2.27 -3.56 -9.25
C GLU A 325 -3.40 -3.51 -10.30
N VAL A 326 -4.05 -2.36 -10.50
CA VAL A 326 -5.13 -2.20 -11.50
C VAL A 326 -4.79 -2.81 -12.86
N PRO A 327 -3.59 -2.61 -13.44
CA PRO A 327 -3.26 -3.20 -14.73
C PRO A 327 -3.18 -4.73 -14.74
N LEU A 328 -3.01 -5.34 -13.58
CA LEU A 328 -2.82 -6.78 -13.39
C LEU A 328 -4.10 -7.50 -12.92
N MET A 329 -5.15 -6.73 -12.62
CA MET A 329 -6.44 -7.22 -12.14
C MET A 329 -7.56 -7.10 -13.19
N GLN A 330 -7.20 -6.92 -14.47
CA GLN A 330 -8.18 -6.70 -15.54
C GLN A 330 -8.95 -7.97 -15.97
N ASP A 331 -8.49 -9.14 -15.55
CA ASP A 331 -9.10 -10.45 -15.82
C ASP A 331 -10.12 -10.89 -14.75
N VAL A 332 -10.27 -10.14 -13.67
CA VAL A 332 -11.26 -10.35 -12.61
C VAL A 332 -12.16 -9.13 -12.46
N GLU A 333 -13.41 -9.32 -12.05
CA GLU A 333 -14.34 -8.21 -11.80
C GLU A 333 -14.09 -7.59 -10.42
N ARG A 334 -13.89 -8.44 -9.42
CA ARG A 334 -13.87 -8.06 -8.01
C ARG A 334 -12.62 -8.56 -7.31
N TRP A 335 -11.85 -7.65 -6.80
CA TRP A 335 -10.57 -7.98 -6.18
C TRP A 335 -10.29 -7.11 -4.95
N GLY A 336 -9.37 -7.54 -4.12
CA GLY A 336 -8.97 -6.83 -2.92
C GLY A 336 -7.47 -6.67 -2.78
N ILE A 337 -7.09 -5.86 -1.81
CA ILE A 337 -5.72 -5.73 -1.31
C ILE A 337 -5.70 -5.87 0.20
N LEU A 338 -4.72 -6.58 0.71
CA LEU A 338 -4.32 -6.57 2.11
C LEU A 338 -2.88 -6.10 2.21
N THR A 339 -2.61 -5.06 3.00
CA THR A 339 -1.25 -4.52 3.18
C THR A 339 -0.74 -4.87 4.57
N ILE A 340 0.23 -5.80 4.66
CA ILE A 340 0.81 -6.29 5.91
C ILE A 340 1.97 -5.41 6.31
N GLY A 341 1.74 -4.56 7.31
CA GLY A 341 2.69 -3.63 7.89
C GLY A 341 2.67 -3.68 9.41
N THR A 342 2.77 -2.52 10.07
CA THR A 342 2.55 -2.34 11.51
C THR A 342 1.11 -2.73 11.89
N GLY A 343 0.14 -2.42 11.01
CA GLY A 343 -1.22 -2.93 11.01
C GLY A 343 -1.54 -3.68 9.73
N LEU A 344 -2.81 -4.06 9.56
CA LEU A 344 -3.34 -4.65 8.33
C LEU A 344 -4.22 -3.65 7.61
N GLY A 345 -3.67 -2.98 6.61
CA GLY A 345 -4.46 -2.16 5.69
C GLY A 345 -5.27 -3.03 4.74
N ASN A 346 -6.43 -2.53 4.30
CA ASN A 346 -7.31 -3.31 3.43
C ASN A 346 -8.16 -2.41 2.54
N ALA A 347 -8.38 -2.86 1.30
CA ALA A 347 -9.36 -2.28 0.40
C ALA A 347 -9.90 -3.33 -0.58
N ARG A 348 -11.13 -3.10 -1.07
CA ARG A 348 -11.79 -3.97 -2.04
C ARG A 348 -12.31 -3.12 -3.20
N PHE A 349 -12.16 -3.65 -4.41
CA PHE A 349 -12.42 -2.95 -5.66
C PHE A 349 -13.33 -3.75 -6.58
N THR A 350 -14.15 -3.04 -7.33
CA THR A 350 -14.81 -3.55 -8.53
C THR A 350 -14.24 -2.82 -9.75
N ASN A 351 -13.72 -3.57 -10.73
CA ASN A 351 -13.23 -3.00 -11.98
C ASN A 351 -14.37 -2.34 -12.74
N ARG A 352 -14.13 -1.14 -13.26
CA ARG A 352 -15.08 -0.51 -14.17
C ARG A 352 -14.99 -1.21 -15.52
N THR A 353 -16.12 -1.72 -16.00
CA THR A 353 -16.25 -2.23 -17.37
C THR A 353 -15.97 -1.08 -18.34
N ASN A 354 -14.84 -1.14 -19.04
CA ASN A 354 -14.65 -0.28 -20.20
C ASN A 354 -15.74 -0.61 -21.19
N ALA A 355 -16.57 0.35 -21.56
CA ALA A 355 -17.69 0.21 -22.51
C ALA A 355 -17.25 -0.28 -23.91
N THR A 356 -15.97 -0.60 -24.10
CA THR A 356 -15.36 -1.04 -25.37
C THR A 356 -15.28 -2.56 -25.54
N SER A 357 -15.51 -3.38 -24.51
CA SER A 357 -15.46 -4.85 -24.64
C SER A 357 -16.80 -5.51 -24.98
N ALA A 358 -17.89 -4.75 -25.13
CA ALA A 358 -19.21 -5.26 -25.49
C ALA A 358 -19.45 -5.46 -27.01
N LYS A 359 -18.37 -5.40 -27.83
CA LYS A 359 -18.43 -5.72 -29.27
C LYS A 359 -17.28 -6.65 -29.65
N ARG A 360 -17.37 -7.89 -29.26
CA ARG A 360 -16.75 -9.03 -29.95
C ARG A 360 -17.64 -10.25 -29.86
#